data_864a7fa8c408077472ec6a34bb677d92
#
_entry.id   864a7fa8c408077472ec6a34bb677d92
#
_cell.length_a   1.000
_cell.length_b   1.000
_cell.length_c   1.000
_cell.angle_alpha   90.00
_cell.angle_beta   90.00
_cell.angle_gamma   90.00
#
_symmetry.space_group_name_H-M   'P 1'
#
loop_
_entity.id
_entity.type
_entity.pdbx_description
1 polymer ?
#
loop_
_entity_poly.entity_id
_entity_poly.type
_entity_poly.pdbx_seq_one_letter_code
_entity_poly.pdbx_strand_id
1 'polypeptide(L)'
;MQQKERILVVDPNDLILGLFERWLGEAGYAVIARSSQNLARTVDEAGDPHLVIIDVPRPRSAEKIVKFVRQLYASPILLLSARFRGGASASLAVARQLGVGGVLPKPFTRDELLSAVRQSVEGR
;
A
#
# COMPACT_ATOMS: atom_id res chain seq x y z
N MET A 1 2.11 -18.04 19.90
CA MET A 1 1.77 -16.63 19.70
C MET A 1 1.77 -16.29 18.23
N GLN A 2 0.68 -15.70 17.76
CA GLN A 2 0.63 -15.26 16.37
C GLN A 2 1.37 -13.93 16.25
N GLN A 3 2.27 -13.86 15.28
CA GLN A 3 2.90 -12.61 14.93
C GLN A 3 1.93 -11.78 14.13
N LYS A 4 1.93 -10.47 14.38
CA LYS A 4 1.12 -9.56 13.60
C LYS A 4 1.65 -9.49 12.18
N GLU A 5 0.73 -9.40 11.22
CA GLU A 5 1.12 -9.15 9.84
C GLU A 5 1.69 -7.74 9.75
N ARG A 6 2.81 -7.61 9.05
CA ARG A 6 3.53 -6.35 8.94
C ARG A 6 3.19 -5.67 7.63
N ILE A 7 2.86 -4.39 7.72
CA ILE A 7 2.50 -3.59 6.56
C ILE A 7 3.44 -2.41 6.48
N LEU A 8 4.12 -2.29 5.35
CA LEU A 8 4.93 -1.13 5.04
C LEU A 8 4.06 -0.11 4.31
N VAL A 9 3.99 1.10 4.85
CA VAL A 9 3.23 2.20 4.22
C VAL A 9 4.19 3.29 3.82
N VAL A 10 4.15 3.68 2.56
CA VAL A 10 5.01 4.71 1.99
C VAL A 10 4.16 5.82 1.40
N ASP A 11 4.28 7.02 1.95
CA ASP A 11 3.52 8.19 1.51
C ASP A 11 4.31 9.45 1.84
N PRO A 12 4.27 10.48 1.01
CA PRO A 12 4.98 11.73 1.31
C PRO A 12 4.33 12.55 2.41
N ASN A 13 3.08 12.28 2.75
CA ASN A 13 2.30 13.08 3.70
C ASN A 13 2.29 12.42 5.08
N ASP A 14 2.92 13.10 6.07
CA ASP A 14 3.01 12.58 7.43
C ASP A 14 1.66 12.40 8.11
N LEU A 15 0.68 13.23 7.78
CA LEU A 15 -0.67 13.09 8.35
C LEU A 15 -1.34 11.80 7.86
N ILE A 16 -1.15 11.48 6.59
CA ILE A 16 -1.66 10.23 6.02
C ILE A 16 -0.97 9.03 6.69
N LEU A 17 0.35 9.10 6.86
CA LEU A 17 1.09 8.04 7.54
C LEU A 17 0.57 7.82 8.97
N GLY A 18 0.28 8.90 9.68
CA GLY A 18 -0.30 8.82 11.02
C GLY A 18 -1.66 8.13 11.04
N LEU A 19 -2.50 8.40 10.05
CA LEU A 19 -3.79 7.74 9.93
C LEU A 19 -3.63 6.24 9.69
N PHE A 20 -2.70 5.86 8.82
CA PHE A 20 -2.44 4.44 8.56
C PHE A 20 -1.96 3.73 9.83
N GLU A 21 -1.03 4.35 10.55
CA GLU A 21 -0.53 3.76 11.79
C GLU A 21 -1.68 3.51 12.77
N ARG A 22 -2.58 4.47 12.91
CA ARG A 22 -3.71 4.36 13.81
C ARG A 22 -4.72 3.32 13.35
N TRP A 23 -5.21 3.45 12.13
CA TRP A 23 -6.27 2.58 11.62
C TRP A 23 -5.84 1.13 11.47
N LEU A 24 -4.67 0.91 10.91
CA LEU A 24 -4.15 -0.45 10.72
C LEU A 24 -3.67 -1.05 12.04
N GLY A 25 -3.08 -0.23 12.90
CA GLY A 25 -2.67 -0.68 14.22
C GLY A 25 -3.85 -1.14 15.06
N GLU A 26 -4.96 -0.40 15.03
CA GLU A 26 -6.18 -0.78 15.75
C GLU A 26 -6.78 -2.07 15.18
N ALA A 27 -6.56 -2.34 13.91
CA ALA A 27 -7.06 -3.56 13.26
C ALA A 27 -6.14 -4.78 13.49
N GLY A 28 -5.03 -4.60 14.20
CA GLY A 28 -4.16 -5.70 14.57
C GLY A 28 -2.92 -5.88 13.72
N TYR A 29 -2.63 -4.95 12.81
CA TYR A 29 -1.43 -5.01 11.99
C TYR A 29 -0.27 -4.28 12.64
N ALA A 30 0.95 -4.73 12.36
CA ALA A 30 2.16 -4.00 12.70
C ALA A 30 2.51 -3.09 11.52
N VAL A 31 2.60 -1.79 11.74
CA VAL A 31 2.75 -0.80 10.67
C VAL A 31 4.14 -0.19 10.71
N ILE A 32 4.79 -0.16 9.56
CA ILE A 32 6.04 0.55 9.35
C ILE A 32 5.74 1.69 8.38
N ALA A 33 5.69 2.91 8.89
CA ALA A 33 5.35 4.09 8.10
C ALA A 33 6.62 4.84 7.72
N ARG A 34 6.80 5.09 6.44
CA ARG A 34 7.98 5.79 5.94
C ARG A 34 7.61 6.81 4.88
N SER A 35 8.35 7.90 4.87
CA SER A 35 8.24 8.88 3.81
C SER A 35 8.77 8.29 2.50
N SER A 36 8.15 8.68 1.38
CA SER A 36 8.59 8.24 0.04
C SER A 36 10.07 8.53 -0.21
N GLN A 37 10.61 9.55 0.43
CA GLN A 37 12.01 9.96 0.25
C GLN A 37 12.98 8.97 0.88
N ASN A 38 12.53 8.14 1.81
CA ASN A 38 13.37 7.22 2.57
C ASN A 38 13.15 5.77 2.20
N LEU A 39 12.48 5.49 1.08
CA LEU A 39 12.08 4.13 0.73
C LEU A 39 13.28 3.17 0.65
N ALA A 40 14.37 3.59 0.01
CA ALA A 40 15.54 2.72 -0.17
C ALA A 40 16.18 2.33 1.17
N ARG A 41 16.12 3.22 2.18
CA ARG A 41 16.68 2.94 3.50
C ARG A 41 15.80 2.02 4.33
N THR A 42 14.54 1.91 3.96
CA THR A 42 13.55 1.16 4.72
C THR A 42 13.68 -0.35 4.52
N VAL A 43 14.38 -0.79 3.48
CA VAL A 43 14.50 -2.21 3.13
C VAL A 43 14.98 -3.04 4.31
N ASP A 44 16.06 -2.60 4.96
CA ASP A 44 16.61 -3.36 6.08
C ASP A 44 15.71 -3.33 7.32
N GLU A 45 15.01 -2.23 7.54
CA GLU A 45 14.13 -2.06 8.69
C GLU A 45 12.83 -2.83 8.56
N ALA A 46 12.26 -2.83 7.36
CA ALA A 46 10.97 -3.47 7.13
C ALA A 46 11.08 -5.00 7.00
N GLY A 47 12.25 -5.51 6.66
CA GLY A 47 12.44 -6.93 6.38
C GLY A 47 11.54 -7.37 5.23
N ASP A 48 10.78 -8.44 5.42
CA ASP A 48 9.79 -8.92 4.45
C ASP A 48 8.38 -8.55 4.93
N PRO A 49 7.84 -7.39 4.53
CA PRO A 49 6.48 -7.05 4.91
C PRO A 49 5.48 -7.97 4.22
N HIS A 50 4.32 -8.15 4.83
CA HIS A 50 3.23 -8.94 4.25
C HIS A 50 2.49 -8.16 3.16
N LEU A 51 2.61 -6.83 3.20
CA LEU A 51 1.98 -5.95 2.23
C LEU A 51 2.75 -4.64 2.17
N VAL A 52 2.89 -4.07 0.98
CA VAL A 52 3.42 -2.72 0.78
C VAL A 52 2.31 -1.84 0.26
N ILE A 53 2.01 -0.76 0.99
CA ILE A 53 1.04 0.25 0.56
C ILE A 53 1.85 1.47 0.15
N ILE A 54 1.67 1.92 -1.09
CA ILE A 54 2.47 3.03 -1.59
C ILE A 54 1.64 4.01 -2.40
N ASP A 55 1.84 5.29 -2.12
CA ASP A 55 1.20 6.38 -2.83
C ASP A 55 1.76 6.54 -4.23
N VAL A 56 0.86 6.68 -5.21
CA VAL A 56 1.21 6.96 -6.59
C VAL A 56 0.71 8.37 -6.91
N PRO A 57 1.61 9.36 -6.98
CA PRO A 57 1.20 10.75 -7.19
C PRO A 57 0.60 10.98 -8.58
N ARG A 58 1.02 10.18 -9.56
CA ARG A 58 0.52 10.31 -10.96
C ARG A 58 0.34 8.94 -11.55
N PRO A 59 -0.73 8.72 -12.34
CA PRO A 59 -0.93 7.41 -12.99
C PRO A 59 0.26 6.98 -13.86
N ARG A 60 0.94 7.93 -14.49
CA ARG A 60 2.11 7.64 -15.32
C ARG A 60 3.26 7.02 -14.53
N SER A 61 3.33 7.32 -13.23
CA SER A 61 4.40 6.82 -12.38
C SER A 61 4.15 5.41 -11.86
N ALA A 62 2.93 4.89 -12.02
CA ALA A 62 2.54 3.63 -11.40
C ALA A 62 3.45 2.46 -11.78
N GLU A 63 3.73 2.29 -13.07
CA GLU A 63 4.60 1.20 -13.53
C GLU A 63 5.99 1.28 -12.93
N LYS A 64 6.58 2.47 -12.94
CA LYS A 64 7.93 2.67 -12.40
C LYS A 64 7.98 2.39 -10.91
N ILE A 65 6.97 2.85 -10.19
CA ILE A 65 6.87 2.64 -8.75
C ILE A 65 6.72 1.16 -8.44
N VAL A 66 5.85 0.46 -9.17
CA VAL A 66 5.65 -0.98 -8.99
C VAL A 66 6.94 -1.75 -9.26
N LYS A 67 7.63 -1.44 -10.34
CA LYS A 67 8.92 -2.08 -10.66
C LYS A 67 9.94 -1.85 -9.56
N PHE A 68 10.03 -0.62 -9.08
CA PHE A 68 10.97 -0.26 -8.03
C PHE A 68 10.69 -1.04 -6.74
N VAL A 69 9.43 -1.08 -6.32
CA VAL A 69 9.02 -1.80 -5.11
C VAL A 69 9.31 -3.28 -5.24
N ARG A 70 9.04 -3.86 -6.42
CA ARG A 70 9.29 -5.29 -6.65
C ARG A 70 10.75 -5.68 -6.65
N GLN A 71 11.65 -4.74 -6.93
CA GLN A 71 13.08 -4.99 -6.78
C GLN A 71 13.48 -5.08 -5.32
N LEU A 72 12.72 -4.44 -4.44
CA LEU A 72 13.01 -4.40 -3.01
C LEU A 72 12.25 -5.47 -2.22
N TYR A 73 11.03 -5.78 -2.62
CA TYR A 73 10.13 -6.65 -1.86
C TYR A 73 9.37 -7.60 -2.78
N ALA A 74 9.17 -8.83 -2.33
CA ALA A 74 8.32 -9.82 -3.01
C ALA A 74 6.85 -9.71 -2.58
N SER A 75 6.55 -8.77 -1.70
CA SER A 75 5.22 -8.63 -1.09
C SER A 75 4.17 -8.15 -2.07
N PRO A 76 2.88 -8.46 -1.85
CA PRO A 76 1.81 -7.82 -2.61
C PRO A 76 1.82 -6.32 -2.39
N ILE A 77 1.32 -5.59 -3.37
CA ILE A 77 1.34 -4.13 -3.37
C ILE A 77 -0.08 -3.60 -3.45
N LEU A 78 -0.40 -2.63 -2.60
CA LEU A 78 -1.64 -1.86 -2.68
C LEU A 78 -1.26 -0.43 -3.05
N LEU A 79 -1.75 0.04 -4.19
CA LEU A 79 -1.48 1.39 -4.65
C LEU A 79 -2.54 2.37 -4.14
N LEU A 80 -2.11 3.55 -3.74
CA LEU A 80 -3.00 4.65 -3.38
C LEU A 80 -2.89 5.72 -4.44
N SER A 81 -4.01 6.24 -4.93
CA SER A 81 -3.97 7.32 -5.91
C SER A 81 -5.23 8.16 -5.92
N ALA A 82 -5.06 9.48 -5.99
CA ALA A 82 -6.16 10.43 -6.17
C ALA A 82 -6.60 10.53 -7.63
N ARG A 83 -5.86 9.91 -8.55
CA ARG A 83 -6.07 10.07 -9.99
C ARG A 83 -6.86 8.95 -10.67
N PHE A 84 -6.99 7.81 -10.01
CA PHE A 84 -7.77 6.70 -10.56
C PHE A 84 -9.25 6.98 -10.38
N ARG A 85 -9.96 7.15 -11.48
CA ARG A 85 -11.40 7.42 -11.48
C ARG A 85 -12.15 6.23 -12.06
N GLY A 86 -13.46 6.20 -11.84
CA GLY A 86 -14.32 5.17 -12.41
C GLY A 86 -14.74 4.08 -11.44
N GLY A 87 -14.45 4.26 -10.16
CA GLY A 87 -14.94 3.37 -9.11
C GLY A 87 -14.20 2.04 -9.04
N ALA A 88 -14.85 1.06 -8.42
CA ALA A 88 -14.22 -0.22 -8.10
C ALA A 88 -13.81 -1.02 -9.34
N SER A 89 -14.62 -0.98 -10.41
CA SER A 89 -14.30 -1.72 -11.64
C SER A 89 -13.04 -1.20 -12.31
N ALA A 90 -12.88 0.12 -12.36
CA ALA A 90 -11.70 0.72 -12.96
C ALA A 90 -10.45 0.44 -12.13
N SER A 91 -10.57 0.49 -10.81
CA SER A 91 -9.46 0.18 -9.91
C SER A 91 -9.02 -1.27 -10.05
N LEU A 92 -9.96 -2.19 -10.18
CA LEU A 92 -9.66 -3.61 -10.37
C LEU A 92 -8.93 -3.84 -11.70
N ALA A 93 -9.37 -3.18 -12.78
CA ALA A 93 -8.73 -3.31 -14.08
C ALA A 93 -7.28 -2.82 -14.03
N VAL A 94 -7.04 -1.67 -13.38
CA VAL A 94 -5.70 -1.13 -13.22
C VAL A 94 -4.83 -2.07 -12.39
N ALA A 95 -5.36 -2.62 -11.30
CA ALA A 95 -4.63 -3.56 -10.47
C ALA A 95 -4.19 -4.79 -11.26
N ARG A 96 -5.07 -5.35 -12.07
CA ARG A 96 -4.76 -6.49 -12.92
C ARG A 96 -3.68 -6.17 -13.93
N GLN A 97 -3.79 -5.02 -14.57
CA GLN A 97 -2.83 -4.59 -15.58
C GLN A 97 -1.43 -4.41 -14.99
N LEU A 98 -1.34 -3.87 -13.79
CA LEU A 98 -0.07 -3.66 -13.10
C LEU A 98 0.40 -4.90 -12.34
N GLY A 99 -0.46 -5.88 -12.16
CA GLY A 99 -0.12 -7.08 -11.40
C GLY A 99 0.02 -6.84 -9.91
N VAL A 100 -0.69 -5.84 -9.38
CA VAL A 100 -0.67 -5.53 -7.94
C VAL A 100 -1.89 -6.12 -7.24
N GLY A 101 -1.84 -6.16 -5.91
CA GLY A 101 -2.94 -6.70 -5.11
C GLY A 101 -4.19 -5.84 -5.10
N GLY A 102 -4.05 -4.54 -5.29
CA GLY A 102 -5.20 -3.64 -5.35
C GLY A 102 -4.79 -2.21 -5.61
N VAL A 103 -5.79 -1.39 -5.91
CA VAL A 103 -5.66 0.06 -6.05
C VAL A 103 -6.77 0.70 -5.24
N LEU A 104 -6.41 1.62 -4.35
CA LEU A 104 -7.37 2.33 -3.51
C LEU A 104 -7.35 3.81 -3.86
N PRO A 105 -8.44 4.33 -4.46
CA PRO A 105 -8.52 5.76 -4.78
C PRO A 105 -8.65 6.61 -3.54
N LYS A 106 -8.02 7.77 -3.56
CA LYS A 106 -8.18 8.79 -2.52
C LYS A 106 -9.29 9.75 -2.91
N PRO A 107 -10.11 10.24 -1.99
CA PRO A 107 -10.14 9.91 -0.57
C PRO A 107 -10.81 8.56 -0.32
N PHE A 108 -10.47 7.95 0.80
CA PHE A 108 -11.05 6.66 1.20
C PHE A 108 -11.45 6.71 2.67
N THR A 109 -12.39 5.85 3.03
CA THR A 109 -12.80 5.68 4.41
C THR A 109 -11.91 4.63 5.09
N ARG A 110 -12.00 4.60 6.43
CA ARG A 110 -11.32 3.57 7.20
C ARG A 110 -11.73 2.16 6.73
N ASP A 111 -13.03 1.94 6.55
CA ASP A 111 -13.55 0.62 6.14
C ASP A 111 -13.07 0.24 4.75
N GLU A 112 -13.01 1.19 3.82
CA GLU A 112 -12.48 0.94 2.49
C GLU A 112 -11.01 0.55 2.54
N LEU A 113 -10.22 1.23 3.37
CA LEU A 113 -8.82 0.89 3.55
C LEU A 113 -8.65 -0.52 4.12
N LEU A 114 -9.37 -0.82 5.20
CA LEU A 114 -9.25 -2.14 5.85
C LEU A 114 -9.69 -3.26 4.93
N SER A 115 -10.73 -3.05 4.14
CA SER A 115 -11.18 -4.03 3.15
C SER A 115 -10.13 -4.25 2.06
N ALA A 116 -9.56 -3.17 1.53
CA ALA A 116 -8.53 -3.25 0.49
C ALA A 116 -7.27 -3.96 1.01
N VAL A 117 -6.88 -3.68 2.24
CA VAL A 117 -5.72 -4.34 2.87
C VAL A 117 -5.97 -5.84 3.00
N ARG A 118 -7.14 -6.21 3.51
CA ARG A 118 -7.49 -7.62 3.70
C ARG A 118 -7.47 -8.37 2.37
N GLN A 119 -8.10 -7.81 1.34
CA GLN A 119 -8.15 -8.42 0.02
C GLN A 119 -6.75 -8.56 -0.59
N SER A 120 -5.88 -7.56 -0.39
CA SER A 120 -4.53 -7.59 -0.94
C SER A 120 -3.66 -8.64 -0.26
N VAL A 121 -3.81 -8.83 1.05
CA VAL A 121 -3.06 -9.84 1.80
C VAL A 121 -3.59 -11.24 1.50
N GLU A 122 -4.90 -11.43 1.47
CA GLU A 122 -5.52 -12.74 1.29
C GLU A 122 -5.53 -13.22 -0.17
N GLY A 123 -5.41 -12.29 -1.12
CA GLY A 123 -5.46 -12.60 -2.55
C GLY A 123 -4.19 -13.17 -3.14
N ARG A 124 -3.26 -13.61 -2.32
CA ARG A 124 -1.98 -14.17 -2.75
C ARG A 124 -2.16 -15.54 -3.37
#